data_32926f45fc8c630eb7a63d94772cf5d3
#
_entry.id   32926f45fc8c630eb7a63d94772cf5d3
#
_cell.length_a   1.000
_cell.length_b   1.000
_cell.length_c   1.000
_cell.angle_alpha   90.00
_cell.angle_beta   90.00
_cell.angle_gamma   90.00
#
_symmetry.space_group_name_H-M   'P 1'
#
loop_
_entity.id
_entity.type
_entity.pdbx_description
1 polymer ?
#
loop_
_entity_poly.entity_id
_entity_poly.type
_entity_poly.pdbx_seq_one_letter_code
_entity_poly.pdbx_strand_id
1 'polypeptide(L)'
;MQLKDKRIALCITRRVEKAIESIVKLGGKPYVEDVVKIVALPDEVIKENIKNALFEAPEIFYFTTGEGTDILLKKSKEIGLYEPLLSLMEKGKVFARGYKVRARLINYGFKNFQSVESTRAFMNMLKDIEISNTKILVQMYGEEMHELEEFLNNKRAKMLKLWLYKYEIDTERLDAFIRKILKGFYHAVLFISAYQLEYIFKRAKEKNLGKELSNSLNNKVFTIAVGRKTAEKLFENEVLRVYYPEKERLTYALRELEKAFKNG
;
A
#
# COMPACT_ATOMS: atom_id res chain seq x y z
N MET A 1 -17.17 -3.97 29.52
CA MET A 1 -16.71 -4.00 28.11
C MET A 1 -15.78 -2.84 27.90
N GLN A 2 -14.56 -3.08 27.47
CA GLN A 2 -13.45 -2.11 27.46
C GLN A 2 -13.64 -0.95 26.46
N LEU A 3 -14.40 -1.19 25.38
CA LEU A 3 -14.69 -0.17 24.34
C LEU A 3 -16.15 0.30 24.38
N LYS A 4 -16.83 0.16 25.54
CA LYS A 4 -18.25 0.54 25.63
C LYS A 4 -18.47 1.95 25.09
N ASP A 5 -19.36 2.08 24.10
CA ASP A 5 -19.75 3.31 23.41
C ASP A 5 -18.64 4.08 22.68
N LYS A 6 -17.44 3.52 22.59
CA LYS A 6 -16.34 4.18 21.85
C LYS A 6 -16.56 4.04 20.33
N ARG A 7 -16.47 5.14 19.62
CA ARG A 7 -16.52 5.21 18.14
C ARG A 7 -15.12 5.02 17.59
N ILE A 8 -14.93 3.94 16.85
CA ILE A 8 -13.61 3.54 16.32
C ILE A 8 -13.64 3.60 14.80
N ALA A 9 -12.89 4.51 14.21
CA ALA A 9 -12.72 4.54 12.77
C ALA A 9 -11.71 3.48 12.31
N LEU A 10 -12.08 2.76 11.27
CA LEU A 10 -11.29 1.70 10.64
C LEU A 10 -10.92 2.12 9.22
N CYS A 11 -9.71 2.64 9.02
CA CYS A 11 -9.15 2.90 7.69
C CYS A 11 -8.54 1.62 7.15
N ILE A 12 -9.40 0.66 6.77
CA ILE A 12 -9.00 -0.68 6.35
C ILE A 12 -9.78 -1.10 5.10
N THR A 13 -9.10 -1.83 4.19
CA THR A 13 -9.68 -2.36 2.95
C THR A 13 -9.75 -3.89 2.93
N ARG A 14 -9.15 -4.56 3.95
CA ARG A 14 -9.07 -6.02 4.03
C ARG A 14 -9.30 -6.50 5.45
N ARG A 15 -9.88 -7.68 5.61
CA ARG A 15 -10.23 -8.28 6.92
C ARG A 15 -11.11 -7.36 7.76
N VAL A 16 -11.97 -6.62 7.09
CA VAL A 16 -12.87 -5.63 7.68
C VAL A 16 -13.78 -6.31 8.70
N GLU A 17 -14.37 -7.45 8.34
CA GLU A 17 -15.29 -8.23 9.16
C GLU A 17 -14.65 -8.61 10.50
N LYS A 18 -13.41 -9.12 10.48
CA LYS A 18 -12.67 -9.50 11.72
C LYS A 18 -12.40 -8.30 12.62
N ALA A 19 -12.13 -7.14 12.05
CA ALA A 19 -11.93 -5.91 12.82
C ALA A 19 -13.24 -5.43 13.45
N ILE A 20 -14.32 -5.44 12.68
CA ILE A 20 -15.67 -5.11 13.14
C ILE A 20 -16.07 -6.03 14.29
N GLU A 21 -16.02 -7.35 14.10
CA GLU A 21 -16.35 -8.35 15.11
C GLU A 21 -15.56 -8.15 16.42
N SER A 22 -14.26 -7.89 16.30
CA SER A 22 -13.41 -7.65 17.47
C SER A 22 -13.81 -6.41 18.25
N ILE A 23 -14.12 -5.30 17.56
CA ILE A 23 -14.53 -4.05 18.21
C ILE A 23 -15.92 -4.20 18.84
N VAL A 24 -16.87 -4.80 18.13
CA VAL A 24 -18.22 -5.05 18.63
C VAL A 24 -18.20 -5.96 19.86
N LYS A 25 -17.39 -7.04 19.83
CA LYS A 25 -17.20 -7.95 20.99
C LYS A 25 -16.69 -7.23 22.23
N LEU A 26 -15.91 -6.15 22.05
CA LEU A 26 -15.40 -5.30 23.13
C LEU A 26 -16.39 -4.20 23.53
N GLY A 27 -17.56 -4.10 22.87
CA GLY A 27 -18.62 -3.11 23.14
C GLY A 27 -18.44 -1.77 22.39
N GLY A 28 -17.49 -1.69 21.46
CA GLY A 28 -17.25 -0.50 20.66
C GLY A 28 -18.18 -0.40 19.44
N LYS A 29 -18.20 0.80 18.84
CA LYS A 29 -18.94 1.13 17.62
C LYS A 29 -17.96 1.32 16.46
N PRO A 30 -17.76 0.32 15.56
CA PRO A 30 -16.85 0.44 14.44
C PRO A 30 -17.46 1.29 13.31
N TYR A 31 -16.62 2.11 12.69
CA TYR A 31 -16.92 2.91 11.50
C TYR A 31 -15.89 2.58 10.43
N VAL A 32 -16.29 1.95 9.34
CA VAL A 32 -15.39 1.62 8.23
C VAL A 32 -15.25 2.85 7.34
N GLU A 33 -14.04 3.40 7.30
CA GLU A 33 -13.68 4.57 6.50
C GLU A 33 -12.73 4.15 5.37
N ASP A 34 -13.30 3.45 4.40
CA ASP A 34 -12.62 2.99 3.19
C ASP A 34 -12.67 4.10 2.12
N VAL A 35 -11.84 5.12 2.31
CA VAL A 35 -11.83 6.35 1.51
C VAL A 35 -10.90 6.30 0.30
N VAL A 36 -9.98 5.32 0.26
CA VAL A 36 -9.05 5.08 -0.85
C VAL A 36 -9.02 3.59 -1.16
N LYS A 37 -9.48 3.21 -2.33
CA LYS A 37 -9.56 1.82 -2.78
C LYS A 37 -8.50 1.51 -3.82
N ILE A 38 -8.03 0.27 -3.81
CA ILE A 38 -7.27 -0.30 -4.93
C ILE A 38 -8.28 -0.98 -5.86
N VAL A 39 -8.36 -0.51 -7.09
CA VAL A 39 -9.26 -1.06 -8.10
C VAL A 39 -8.42 -1.59 -9.26
N ALA A 40 -8.55 -2.88 -9.55
CA ALA A 40 -7.91 -3.47 -10.72
C ALA A 40 -8.38 -2.74 -11.99
N LEU A 41 -7.49 -2.58 -12.96
CA LEU A 41 -7.88 -2.10 -14.27
C LEU A 41 -8.82 -3.11 -14.95
N PRO A 42 -9.61 -2.69 -15.98
CA PRO A 42 -10.43 -3.62 -16.74
C PRO A 42 -9.60 -4.79 -17.28
N ASP A 43 -10.20 -5.98 -17.32
CA ASP A 43 -9.51 -7.21 -17.72
C ASP A 43 -8.85 -7.12 -19.09
N GLU A 44 -9.49 -6.47 -20.06
CA GLU A 44 -8.92 -6.28 -21.41
C GLU A 44 -7.67 -5.39 -21.38
N VAL A 45 -7.67 -4.34 -20.54
CA VAL A 45 -6.50 -3.46 -20.36
C VAL A 45 -5.34 -4.24 -19.72
N ILE A 46 -5.61 -5.04 -18.67
CA ILE A 46 -4.59 -5.87 -18.03
C ILE A 46 -4.03 -6.89 -19.03
N LYS A 47 -4.90 -7.54 -19.81
CA LYS A 47 -4.51 -8.51 -20.83
C LYS A 47 -3.61 -7.88 -21.90
N GLU A 48 -3.96 -6.68 -22.38
CA GLU A 48 -3.15 -5.94 -23.33
C GLU A 48 -1.79 -5.56 -22.73
N ASN A 49 -1.77 -5.05 -21.50
CA ASN A 49 -0.53 -4.70 -20.78
C ASN A 49 0.39 -5.92 -20.61
N ILE A 50 -0.17 -7.09 -20.31
CA ILE A 50 0.63 -8.34 -20.19
C ILE A 50 1.17 -8.75 -21.57
N LYS A 51 0.36 -8.70 -22.64
CA LYS A 51 0.80 -9.02 -24.00
C LYS A 51 1.92 -8.07 -24.46
N ASN A 52 1.77 -6.77 -24.21
CA ASN A 52 2.79 -5.78 -24.52
C ASN A 52 4.10 -6.02 -23.74
N ALA A 53 4.00 -6.39 -22.46
CA ALA A 53 5.17 -6.76 -21.66
C ALA A 53 5.90 -7.99 -22.22
N LEU A 54 5.16 -9.01 -22.69
CA LEU A 54 5.74 -10.19 -23.33
C LEU A 54 6.39 -9.84 -24.69
N PHE A 55 5.73 -9.02 -25.49
CA PHE A 55 6.24 -8.59 -26.81
C PHE A 55 7.52 -7.74 -26.68
N GLU A 56 7.57 -6.85 -25.72
CA GLU A 56 8.75 -6.01 -25.45
C GLU A 56 9.95 -6.82 -24.90
N ALA A 57 9.69 -8.02 -24.36
CA ALA A 57 10.71 -8.95 -23.85
C ALA A 57 11.71 -8.27 -22.91
N PRO A 58 11.30 -7.74 -21.74
CA PRO A 58 12.19 -7.08 -20.80
C PRO A 58 13.23 -8.04 -20.21
N GLU A 59 14.41 -7.51 -19.94
CA GLU A 59 15.53 -8.25 -19.35
C GLU A 59 15.57 -8.13 -17.82
N ILE A 60 14.93 -7.06 -17.29
CA ILE A 60 14.83 -6.80 -15.86
C ILE A 60 13.37 -6.59 -15.49
N PHE A 61 12.95 -7.19 -14.37
CA PHE A 61 11.62 -7.08 -13.82
C PHE A 61 11.68 -6.49 -12.41
N TYR A 62 10.96 -5.42 -12.16
CA TYR A 62 10.85 -4.82 -10.84
C TYR A 62 9.41 -4.84 -10.34
N PHE A 63 9.13 -5.75 -9.40
CA PHE A 63 7.84 -5.87 -8.73
C PHE A 63 7.78 -5.02 -7.47
N THR A 64 6.85 -4.08 -7.44
CA THR A 64 6.80 -3.04 -6.41
C THR A 64 5.82 -3.34 -5.28
N THR A 65 4.71 -4.04 -5.55
CA THR A 65 3.66 -4.33 -4.55
C THR A 65 3.15 -5.75 -4.65
N GLY A 66 2.83 -6.34 -3.49
CA GLY A 66 2.21 -7.66 -3.46
C GLY A 66 0.83 -7.71 -4.14
N GLU A 67 0.09 -6.60 -4.16
CA GLU A 67 -1.19 -6.49 -4.86
C GLU A 67 -1.04 -6.59 -6.36
N GLY A 68 -0.17 -5.75 -6.95
CA GLY A 68 0.08 -5.78 -8.38
C GLY A 68 0.69 -7.10 -8.83
N THR A 69 1.61 -7.67 -8.04
CA THR A 69 2.16 -9.01 -8.31
C THR A 69 1.07 -10.09 -8.33
N ASP A 70 0.13 -10.04 -7.37
CA ASP A 70 -0.99 -10.98 -7.29
C ASP A 70 -1.93 -10.85 -8.51
N ILE A 71 -2.30 -9.61 -8.86
CA ILE A 71 -3.15 -9.32 -10.03
C ILE A 71 -2.48 -9.82 -11.30
N LEU A 72 -1.18 -9.52 -11.51
CA LEU A 72 -0.42 -9.96 -12.68
C LEU A 72 -0.45 -11.47 -12.83
N LEU A 73 0.00 -12.19 -11.79
CA LEU A 73 0.17 -13.64 -11.86
C LEU A 73 -1.17 -14.37 -11.94
N LYS A 74 -2.20 -13.86 -11.24
CA LYS A 74 -3.56 -14.40 -11.33
C LYS A 74 -4.14 -14.19 -12.72
N LYS A 75 -4.10 -12.96 -13.24
CA LYS A 75 -4.65 -12.64 -14.55
C LYS A 75 -3.91 -13.33 -15.69
N SER A 76 -2.58 -13.45 -15.62
CA SER A 76 -1.82 -14.23 -16.62
C SER A 76 -2.25 -15.69 -16.67
N LYS A 77 -2.58 -16.32 -15.52
CA LYS A 77 -3.17 -17.67 -15.49
C LYS A 77 -4.54 -17.73 -16.17
N GLU A 78 -5.42 -16.79 -15.84
CA GLU A 78 -6.79 -16.73 -16.37
C GLU A 78 -6.81 -16.59 -17.90
N ILE A 79 -5.83 -15.89 -18.47
CA ILE A 79 -5.75 -15.63 -19.92
C ILE A 79 -4.74 -16.54 -20.67
N GLY A 80 -4.18 -17.55 -20.01
CA GLY A 80 -3.25 -18.51 -20.62
C GLY A 80 -1.86 -17.96 -20.96
N LEU A 81 -1.45 -16.83 -20.37
CA LEU A 81 -0.14 -16.20 -20.59
C LEU A 81 0.83 -16.41 -19.41
N TYR A 82 0.50 -17.29 -18.48
CA TYR A 82 1.29 -17.51 -17.27
C TYR A 82 2.65 -18.14 -17.58
N GLU A 83 2.67 -19.24 -18.33
CA GLU A 83 3.91 -19.94 -18.68
C GLU A 83 4.85 -19.09 -19.55
N PRO A 84 4.36 -18.39 -20.60
CA PRO A 84 5.20 -17.43 -21.32
C PRO A 84 5.79 -16.34 -20.43
N LEU A 85 5.00 -15.80 -19.47
CA LEU A 85 5.47 -14.79 -18.51
C LEU A 85 6.56 -15.35 -17.59
N LEU A 86 6.33 -16.53 -17.02
CA LEU A 86 7.34 -17.18 -16.17
C LEU A 86 8.63 -17.47 -16.93
N SER A 87 8.53 -18.03 -18.12
CA SER A 87 9.72 -18.30 -18.96
C SER A 87 10.54 -17.03 -19.25
N LEU A 88 9.85 -15.91 -19.46
CA LEU A 88 10.51 -14.62 -19.68
C LEU A 88 11.17 -14.12 -18.38
N MET A 89 10.48 -14.23 -17.24
CA MET A 89 11.03 -13.85 -15.93
C MET A 89 12.23 -14.72 -15.53
N GLU A 90 12.26 -16.01 -15.87
CA GLU A 90 13.37 -16.91 -15.60
C GLU A 90 14.62 -16.57 -16.40
N LYS A 91 14.46 -16.05 -17.61
CA LYS A 91 15.57 -15.59 -18.46
C LYS A 91 16.12 -14.23 -18.03
N GLY A 92 15.29 -13.42 -17.36
CA GLY A 92 15.63 -12.08 -16.91
C GLY A 92 16.10 -12.01 -15.46
N LYS A 93 16.39 -10.81 -14.99
CA LYS A 93 16.69 -10.52 -13.59
C LYS A 93 15.43 -10.00 -12.91
N VAL A 94 14.95 -10.67 -11.87
CA VAL A 94 13.72 -10.28 -11.14
C VAL A 94 14.06 -9.68 -9.81
N PHE A 95 13.51 -8.48 -9.53
CA PHE A 95 13.64 -7.77 -8.26
C PHE A 95 12.29 -7.68 -7.56
N ALA A 96 12.25 -8.10 -6.30
CA ALA A 96 11.05 -8.16 -5.48
C ALA A 96 11.11 -7.17 -4.31
N ARG A 97 10.26 -6.11 -4.32
CA ARG A 97 10.24 -5.11 -3.27
C ARG A 97 9.47 -5.57 -2.03
N GLY A 98 10.20 -5.80 -0.95
CA GLY A 98 9.67 -6.13 0.36
C GLY A 98 9.02 -7.50 0.45
N TYR A 99 8.63 -7.90 1.65
CA TYR A 99 8.16 -9.26 1.94
C TYR A 99 6.84 -9.65 1.24
N LYS A 100 5.95 -8.69 0.97
CA LYS A 100 4.65 -8.98 0.33
C LYS A 100 4.80 -9.44 -1.11
N VAL A 101 5.70 -8.82 -1.87
CA VAL A 101 6.02 -9.22 -3.25
C VAL A 101 6.66 -10.60 -3.25
N ARG A 102 7.68 -10.81 -2.40
CA ARG A 102 8.36 -12.11 -2.25
C ARG A 102 7.38 -13.25 -1.97
N ALA A 103 6.49 -13.03 -0.99
CA ALA A 103 5.48 -14.03 -0.64
C ALA A 103 4.55 -14.37 -1.81
N ARG A 104 4.18 -13.38 -2.64
CA ARG A 104 3.35 -13.62 -3.84
C ARG A 104 4.11 -14.41 -4.89
N LEU A 105 5.32 -14.02 -5.24
CA LEU A 105 6.15 -14.75 -6.20
C LEU A 105 6.33 -16.22 -5.78
N ILE A 106 6.68 -16.47 -4.52
CA ILE A 106 6.82 -17.83 -3.97
C ILE A 106 5.51 -18.62 -4.05
N ASN A 107 4.37 -18.02 -3.68
CA ASN A 107 3.06 -18.69 -3.72
C ASN A 107 2.64 -19.09 -5.14
N TYR A 108 3.13 -18.39 -6.15
CA TYR A 108 2.94 -18.72 -7.56
C TYR A 108 4.06 -19.58 -8.14
N GLY A 109 5.01 -20.08 -7.32
CA GLY A 109 6.05 -21.00 -7.72
C GLY A 109 7.35 -20.35 -8.22
N PHE A 110 7.42 -19.02 -8.34
CA PHE A 110 8.61 -18.31 -8.77
C PHE A 110 9.53 -17.98 -7.59
N LYS A 111 10.78 -18.48 -7.65
CA LYS A 111 11.76 -18.36 -6.55
C LYS A 111 13.05 -17.64 -6.94
N ASN A 112 13.28 -17.47 -8.24
CA ASN A 112 14.52 -16.85 -8.77
C ASN A 112 14.40 -15.32 -8.79
N PHE A 113 14.51 -14.66 -7.64
CA PHE A 113 14.46 -13.21 -7.53
C PHE A 113 15.44 -12.66 -6.50
N GLN A 114 15.85 -11.42 -6.69
CA GLN A 114 16.62 -10.64 -5.72
C GLN A 114 15.67 -9.78 -4.89
N SER A 115 15.90 -9.75 -3.57
CA SER A 115 15.09 -8.96 -2.65
C SER A 115 15.62 -7.54 -2.54
N VAL A 116 14.73 -6.56 -2.60
CA VAL A 116 15.04 -5.15 -2.33
C VAL A 116 14.02 -4.56 -1.35
N GLU A 117 14.45 -3.69 -0.47
CA GLU A 117 13.56 -3.14 0.56
C GLU A 117 12.82 -1.88 0.09
N SER A 118 13.35 -1.17 -0.89
CA SER A 118 12.76 0.07 -1.42
C SER A 118 13.17 0.31 -2.87
N THR A 119 12.50 1.26 -3.54
CA THR A 119 12.89 1.72 -4.89
C THR A 119 14.29 2.31 -4.89
N ARG A 120 14.68 3.05 -3.83
CA ARG A 120 16.04 3.56 -3.68
C ARG A 120 17.08 2.45 -3.57
N ALA A 121 16.77 1.35 -2.84
CA ALA A 121 17.64 0.19 -2.78
C ALA A 121 17.76 -0.49 -4.16
N PHE A 122 16.68 -0.59 -4.92
CA PHE A 122 16.71 -1.08 -6.31
C PHE A 122 17.61 -0.21 -7.19
N MET A 123 17.42 1.12 -7.18
CA MET A 123 18.28 2.03 -7.94
C MET A 123 19.77 1.92 -7.53
N ASN A 124 20.05 1.77 -6.22
CA ASN A 124 21.42 1.59 -5.75
C ASN A 124 22.05 0.28 -6.28
N MET A 125 21.29 -0.81 -6.35
CA MET A 125 21.79 -2.06 -6.94
C MET A 125 22.09 -1.93 -8.44
N LEU A 126 21.37 -1.05 -9.15
CA LEU A 126 21.59 -0.80 -10.58
C LEU A 126 22.72 0.21 -10.86
N LYS A 127 23.25 0.92 -9.84
CA LYS A 127 24.29 1.95 -10.08
C LYS A 127 25.53 1.39 -10.75
N ASP A 128 25.98 0.24 -10.31
CA ASP A 128 27.23 -0.39 -10.74
C ASP A 128 27.02 -1.45 -11.84
N ILE A 129 25.78 -1.53 -12.36
CA ILE A 129 25.43 -2.46 -13.44
C ILE A 129 25.25 -1.66 -14.73
N GLU A 130 25.88 -2.16 -15.81
CA GLU A 130 25.62 -1.64 -17.16
C GLU A 130 24.22 -2.07 -17.59
N ILE A 131 23.33 -1.08 -17.78
CA ILE A 131 21.93 -1.27 -18.18
C ILE A 131 21.55 -0.42 -19.40
N SER A 132 22.52 0.14 -20.11
CA SER A 132 22.25 0.91 -21.33
C SER A 132 21.52 0.04 -22.35
N ASN A 133 20.48 0.59 -22.97
CA ASN A 133 19.58 -0.09 -23.90
C ASN A 133 18.80 -1.29 -23.31
N THR A 134 18.88 -1.55 -22.01
CA THR A 134 18.13 -2.60 -21.34
C THR A 134 16.67 -2.19 -21.15
N LYS A 135 15.74 -3.10 -21.40
CA LYS A 135 14.31 -2.91 -21.11
C LYS A 135 13.98 -3.40 -19.70
N ILE A 136 13.44 -2.52 -18.89
CA ILE A 136 13.12 -2.78 -17.49
C ILE A 136 11.62 -2.67 -17.28
N LEU A 137 10.96 -3.80 -17.02
CA LEU A 137 9.54 -3.84 -16.68
C LEU A 137 9.34 -3.46 -15.21
N VAL A 138 8.62 -2.37 -14.99
CA VAL A 138 8.29 -1.89 -13.65
C VAL A 138 6.79 -2.07 -13.40
N GLN A 139 6.45 -2.94 -12.45
CA GLN A 139 5.07 -3.06 -12.00
C GLN A 139 4.69 -1.81 -11.19
N MET A 140 3.84 -0.97 -11.79
CA MET A 140 3.42 0.30 -11.20
C MET A 140 2.48 0.06 -10.01
N TYR A 141 2.50 0.97 -9.03
CA TYR A 141 1.68 0.85 -7.81
C TYR A 141 0.56 1.91 -7.72
N GLY A 142 -0.01 2.27 -8.86
CA GLY A 142 -1.11 3.22 -8.94
C GLY A 142 -0.69 4.69 -9.08
N GLU A 143 0.62 4.97 -9.06
CA GLU A 143 1.24 6.29 -9.18
C GLU A 143 2.46 6.25 -10.09
N GLU A 144 2.84 7.42 -10.63
CA GLU A 144 4.07 7.56 -11.40
C GLU A 144 5.31 7.48 -10.49
N MET A 145 6.40 6.97 -11.04
CA MET A 145 7.67 6.77 -10.33
C MET A 145 8.76 7.65 -10.96
N HIS A 146 8.57 8.96 -10.91
CA HIS A 146 9.41 9.94 -11.60
C HIS A 146 10.89 9.81 -11.26
N GLU A 147 11.27 9.66 -9.98
CA GLU A 147 12.67 9.49 -9.56
C GLU A 147 13.31 8.23 -10.18
N LEU A 148 12.57 7.13 -10.27
CA LEU A 148 13.04 5.90 -10.92
C LEU A 148 13.15 6.08 -12.44
N GLU A 149 12.15 6.70 -13.05
CA GLU A 149 12.12 6.94 -14.50
C GLU A 149 13.29 7.84 -14.92
N GLU A 150 13.56 8.92 -14.20
CA GLU A 150 14.70 9.80 -14.43
C GLU A 150 16.03 9.06 -14.26
N PHE A 151 16.17 8.27 -13.19
CA PHE A 151 17.37 7.46 -12.97
C PHE A 151 17.63 6.48 -14.13
N LEU A 152 16.59 5.79 -14.60
CA LEU A 152 16.73 4.84 -15.71
C LEU A 152 17.04 5.53 -17.03
N ASN A 153 16.43 6.67 -17.31
CA ASN A 153 16.71 7.51 -18.48
C ASN A 153 18.16 8.00 -18.50
N ASN A 154 18.67 8.43 -17.34
CA ASN A 154 20.08 8.85 -17.20
C ASN A 154 21.06 7.69 -17.47
N LYS A 155 20.64 6.45 -17.20
CA LYS A 155 21.37 5.21 -17.53
C LYS A 155 21.09 4.71 -18.96
N ARG A 156 20.31 5.43 -19.77
CA ARG A 156 19.87 5.03 -21.12
C ARG A 156 19.13 3.68 -21.14
N ALA A 157 18.45 3.34 -20.06
CA ALA A 157 17.58 2.18 -19.96
C ALA A 157 16.12 2.55 -20.29
N LYS A 158 15.36 1.64 -20.94
CA LYS A 158 13.94 1.85 -21.25
C LYS A 158 13.06 1.34 -20.14
N MET A 159 12.34 2.22 -19.45
CA MET A 159 11.31 1.83 -18.48
C MET A 159 10.02 1.42 -19.20
N LEU A 160 9.57 0.18 -18.98
CA LEU A 160 8.27 -0.33 -19.41
C LEU A 160 7.31 -0.31 -18.21
N LYS A 161 6.31 0.56 -18.25
CA LYS A 161 5.35 0.73 -17.15
C LYS A 161 4.23 -0.32 -17.25
N LEU A 162 4.16 -1.23 -16.27
CA LEU A 162 3.11 -2.24 -16.20
C LEU A 162 2.02 -1.80 -15.22
N TRP A 163 0.94 -1.23 -15.74
CA TRP A 163 -0.22 -0.82 -14.98
C TRP A 163 -1.22 -1.97 -14.85
N LEU A 164 -1.62 -2.29 -13.61
CA LEU A 164 -2.53 -3.40 -13.30
C LEU A 164 -3.72 -2.96 -12.44
N TYR A 165 -3.57 -1.84 -11.72
CA TYR A 165 -4.59 -1.25 -10.87
C TYR A 165 -4.38 0.26 -10.74
N LYS A 166 -5.39 0.94 -10.25
CA LYS A 166 -5.36 2.35 -9.86
C LYS A 166 -5.87 2.53 -8.44
N TYR A 167 -5.56 3.66 -7.84
CA TYR A 167 -6.25 4.12 -6.65
C TYR A 167 -7.52 4.86 -7.05
N GLU A 168 -8.62 4.52 -6.41
CA GLU A 168 -9.89 5.20 -6.53
C GLU A 168 -10.21 5.89 -5.21
N ILE A 169 -10.41 7.21 -5.28
CA ILE A 169 -10.60 8.06 -4.12
C ILE A 169 -12.04 8.55 -4.10
N ASP A 170 -12.78 8.18 -3.06
CA ASP A 170 -14.07 8.79 -2.76
C ASP A 170 -13.83 10.13 -2.03
N THR A 171 -13.77 11.19 -2.82
CA THR A 171 -13.42 12.53 -2.32
C THR A 171 -14.43 13.07 -1.31
N GLU A 172 -15.72 12.82 -1.51
CA GLU A 172 -16.77 13.30 -0.58
C GLU A 172 -16.68 12.58 0.76
N ARG A 173 -16.51 11.27 0.71
CA ARG A 173 -16.34 10.44 1.90
C ARG A 173 -15.03 10.76 2.62
N LEU A 174 -13.96 11.03 1.88
CA LEU A 174 -12.67 11.46 2.42
C LEU A 174 -12.82 12.82 3.15
N ASP A 175 -13.50 13.78 2.56
CA ASP A 175 -13.78 15.07 3.18
C ASP A 175 -14.64 14.92 4.45
N ALA A 176 -15.64 14.06 4.40
CA ALA A 176 -16.48 13.76 5.57
C ALA A 176 -15.66 13.10 6.69
N PHE A 177 -14.78 12.17 6.35
CA PHE A 177 -13.89 11.51 7.29
C PHE A 177 -12.94 12.51 7.99
N ILE A 178 -12.28 13.39 7.21
CA ILE A 178 -11.43 14.44 7.77
C ILE A 178 -12.23 15.31 8.73
N ARG A 179 -13.41 15.81 8.32
CA ARG A 179 -14.27 16.64 9.19
C ARG A 179 -14.67 15.94 10.49
N LYS A 180 -14.95 14.62 10.46
CA LYS A 180 -15.25 13.82 11.65
C LYS A 180 -14.07 13.76 12.63
N ILE A 181 -12.83 13.61 12.11
CA ILE A 181 -11.62 13.65 12.94
C ILE A 181 -11.45 15.02 13.59
N LEU A 182 -11.56 16.09 12.81
CA LEU A 182 -11.40 17.47 13.29
C LEU A 182 -12.40 17.81 14.41
N LYS A 183 -13.63 17.31 14.29
CA LYS A 183 -14.71 17.48 15.30
C LYS A 183 -14.55 16.54 16.52
N GLY A 184 -13.56 15.67 16.55
CA GLY A 184 -13.41 14.67 17.63
C GLY A 184 -14.55 13.64 17.67
N PHE A 185 -15.17 13.36 16.52
CA PHE A 185 -16.26 12.38 16.45
C PHE A 185 -15.78 10.98 16.83
N TYR A 186 -14.57 10.59 16.43
CA TYR A 186 -13.98 9.30 16.78
C TYR A 186 -13.21 9.39 18.09
N HIS A 187 -13.26 8.33 18.88
CA HIS A 187 -12.41 8.17 20.07
C HIS A 187 -11.06 7.54 19.68
N ALA A 188 -11.04 6.73 18.61
CA ALA A 188 -9.81 6.18 18.03
C ALA A 188 -9.93 6.05 16.52
N VAL A 189 -8.76 6.08 15.84
CA VAL A 189 -8.61 5.79 14.41
C VAL A 189 -7.52 4.77 14.22
N LEU A 190 -7.83 3.69 13.49
CA LEU A 190 -6.91 2.63 13.13
C LEU A 190 -6.55 2.70 11.65
N PHE A 191 -5.27 2.94 11.35
CA PHE A 191 -4.71 2.98 10.00
C PHE A 191 -3.92 1.71 9.70
N ILE A 192 -4.22 1.03 8.57
CA ILE A 192 -3.48 -0.18 8.17
C ILE A 192 -2.52 0.04 7.00
N SER A 193 -2.58 1.18 6.34
CA SER A 193 -1.83 1.41 5.11
C SER A 193 -1.31 2.84 5.00
N ALA A 194 -0.02 2.97 4.70
CA ALA A 194 0.62 4.25 4.50
C ALA A 194 0.05 5.02 3.29
N TYR A 195 -0.37 4.30 2.22
CA TYR A 195 -0.93 4.96 1.04
C TYR A 195 -2.25 5.69 1.34
N GLN A 196 -3.13 5.14 2.20
CA GLN A 196 -4.35 5.84 2.60
C GLN A 196 -4.05 7.15 3.32
N LEU A 197 -3.06 7.14 4.21
CA LEU A 197 -2.60 8.34 4.90
C LEU A 197 -2.08 9.40 3.92
N GLU A 198 -1.38 8.99 2.88
CA GLU A 198 -0.87 9.90 1.85
C GLU A 198 -2.01 10.71 1.22
N TYR A 199 -3.08 10.04 0.78
CA TYR A 199 -4.24 10.72 0.20
C TYR A 199 -5.02 11.55 1.23
N ILE A 200 -5.17 11.07 2.47
CA ILE A 200 -5.83 11.80 3.55
C ILE A 200 -5.11 13.12 3.83
N PHE A 201 -3.78 13.08 3.99
CA PHE A 201 -3.00 14.29 4.27
C PHE A 201 -2.86 15.18 3.04
N LYS A 202 -2.71 14.62 1.84
CA LYS A 202 -2.75 15.41 0.60
C LYS A 202 -4.06 16.20 0.51
N ARG A 203 -5.19 15.55 0.70
CA ARG A 203 -6.50 16.19 0.66
C ARG A 203 -6.68 17.24 1.76
N ALA A 204 -6.22 16.95 2.97
CA ALA A 204 -6.25 17.92 4.06
C ALA A 204 -5.40 19.17 3.77
N LYS A 205 -4.20 18.98 3.16
CA LYS A 205 -3.32 20.09 2.74
C LYS A 205 -3.96 20.93 1.63
N GLU A 206 -4.58 20.32 0.62
CA GLU A 206 -5.34 21.01 -0.44
C GLU A 206 -6.43 21.92 0.12
N LYS A 207 -7.00 21.56 1.27
CA LYS A 207 -8.03 22.33 1.98
C LYS A 207 -7.47 23.22 3.10
N ASN A 208 -6.16 23.37 3.21
CA ASN A 208 -5.48 24.11 4.30
C ASN A 208 -5.79 23.56 5.72
N LEU A 209 -6.18 22.29 5.83
CA LEU A 209 -6.54 21.61 7.09
C LEU A 209 -5.43 20.67 7.59
N GLY A 210 -4.27 20.62 6.95
CA GLY A 210 -3.21 19.65 7.26
C GLY A 210 -2.73 19.73 8.71
N LYS A 211 -2.39 20.93 9.18
CA LYS A 211 -1.94 21.15 10.57
C LYS A 211 -3.04 20.85 11.60
N GLU A 212 -4.29 21.23 11.28
CA GLU A 212 -5.43 20.98 12.17
C GLU A 212 -5.72 19.47 12.28
N LEU A 213 -5.59 18.73 11.16
CA LEU A 213 -5.70 17.27 11.14
C LEU A 213 -4.64 16.62 12.02
N SER A 214 -3.37 17.00 11.84
CA SER A 214 -2.26 16.48 12.67
C SER A 214 -2.47 16.77 14.15
N ASN A 215 -2.88 17.99 14.49
CA ASN A 215 -3.21 18.37 15.86
C ASN A 215 -4.39 17.54 16.43
N SER A 216 -5.42 17.28 15.64
CA SER A 216 -6.56 16.48 16.08
C SER A 216 -6.19 15.01 16.30
N LEU A 217 -5.35 14.43 15.42
CA LEU A 217 -4.84 13.07 15.57
C LEU A 217 -3.88 12.94 16.78
N ASN A 218 -3.17 14.01 17.15
CA ASN A 218 -2.32 14.03 18.33
C ASN A 218 -3.12 14.17 19.64
N ASN A 219 -4.19 14.97 19.67
CA ASN A 219 -4.76 15.45 20.92
C ASN A 219 -6.22 15.04 21.14
N LYS A 220 -6.99 14.75 20.10
CA LYS A 220 -8.44 14.46 20.21
C LYS A 220 -8.78 12.99 19.98
N VAL A 221 -7.91 12.26 19.29
CA VAL A 221 -8.21 10.90 18.83
C VAL A 221 -7.06 9.97 19.19
N PHE A 222 -7.36 8.77 19.69
CA PHE A 222 -6.34 7.75 19.90
C PHE A 222 -5.92 7.19 18.54
N THR A 223 -4.71 7.52 18.09
CA THR A 223 -4.22 7.18 16.77
C THR A 223 -3.39 5.90 16.78
N ILE A 224 -3.81 4.91 15.99
CA ILE A 224 -3.15 3.60 15.89
C ILE A 224 -2.75 3.32 14.45
N ALA A 225 -1.51 2.90 14.25
CA ALA A 225 -1.01 2.31 13.02
C ALA A 225 -0.86 0.79 13.19
N VAL A 226 -1.14 0.00 12.15
CA VAL A 226 -0.93 -1.46 12.23
C VAL A 226 0.54 -1.85 12.21
N GLY A 227 1.41 -1.00 11.66
CA GLY A 227 2.84 -1.28 11.58
C GLY A 227 3.68 -0.04 11.37
N ARG A 228 4.99 -0.25 11.43
CA ARG A 228 6.02 0.79 11.40
C ARG A 228 5.91 1.73 10.19
N LYS A 229 5.78 1.21 8.98
CA LYS A 229 5.66 2.04 7.76
C LYS A 229 4.45 2.98 7.80
N THR A 230 3.34 2.53 8.41
CA THR A 230 2.15 3.37 8.57
C THR A 230 2.38 4.43 9.65
N ALA A 231 3.08 4.08 10.73
CA ALA A 231 3.46 5.04 11.77
C ALA A 231 4.46 6.08 11.25
N GLU A 232 5.47 5.68 10.47
CA GLU A 232 6.42 6.60 9.82
C GLU A 232 5.69 7.64 8.96
N LYS A 233 4.65 7.22 8.21
CA LYS A 233 3.85 8.16 7.40
C LYS A 233 3.05 9.16 8.27
N LEU A 234 2.62 8.76 9.44
CA LEU A 234 2.01 9.66 10.42
C LEU A 234 3.05 10.65 10.99
N PHE A 235 4.25 10.17 11.33
CA PHE A 235 5.34 11.03 11.82
C PHE A 235 5.77 12.06 10.78
N GLU A 236 5.88 11.70 9.49
CA GLU A 236 6.15 12.63 8.38
C GLU A 236 5.13 13.77 8.29
N ASN A 237 3.92 13.57 8.81
CA ASN A 237 2.87 14.56 8.87
C ASN A 237 2.64 15.12 10.30
N GLU A 238 3.68 15.14 11.13
CA GLU A 238 3.69 15.73 12.47
C GLU A 238 2.66 15.10 13.45
N VAL A 239 2.22 13.86 13.19
CA VAL A 239 1.41 13.10 14.13
C VAL A 239 2.36 12.25 14.98
N LEU A 240 2.67 12.70 16.19
CA LEU A 240 3.71 12.13 17.05
C LEU A 240 3.15 11.14 18.09
N ARG A 241 1.87 11.28 18.46
CA ARG A 241 1.20 10.38 19.41
C ARG A 241 0.55 9.21 18.67
N VAL A 242 1.39 8.32 18.16
CA VAL A 242 0.98 7.13 17.39
C VAL A 242 1.35 5.88 18.16
N TYR A 243 0.38 5.00 18.32
CA TYR A 243 0.60 3.66 18.87
C TYR A 243 0.69 2.65 17.73
N TYR A 244 1.69 1.77 17.78
CA TYR A 244 1.78 0.64 16.84
C TYR A 244 2.46 -0.56 17.52
N PRO A 245 2.02 -1.79 17.19
CA PRO A 245 2.54 -2.98 17.82
C PRO A 245 3.89 -3.40 17.22
N GLU A 246 4.73 -4.05 18.00
CA GLU A 246 5.98 -4.67 17.50
C GLU A 246 5.71 -5.71 16.41
N LYS A 247 4.67 -6.53 16.61
CA LYS A 247 4.19 -7.46 15.59
C LYS A 247 3.16 -6.75 14.71
N GLU A 248 3.57 -6.39 13.50
CA GLU A 248 2.81 -5.61 12.52
C GLU A 248 1.58 -6.35 11.97
N ARG A 249 0.60 -6.62 12.84
CA ARG A 249 -0.65 -7.33 12.51
C ARG A 249 -1.85 -6.64 13.12
N LEU A 250 -2.96 -6.65 12.40
CA LEU A 250 -4.23 -6.07 12.83
C LEU A 250 -4.66 -6.52 14.24
N THR A 251 -4.51 -7.81 14.55
CA THR A 251 -4.86 -8.37 15.87
C THR A 251 -4.07 -7.75 17.01
N TYR A 252 -2.81 -7.39 16.79
CA TYR A 252 -1.99 -6.75 17.81
C TYR A 252 -2.33 -5.24 17.93
N ALA A 253 -2.64 -4.58 16.82
CA ALA A 253 -3.12 -3.19 16.86
C ALA A 253 -4.46 -3.07 17.61
N LEU A 254 -5.37 -4.03 17.44
CA LEU A 254 -6.62 -4.09 18.20
C LEU A 254 -6.39 -4.35 19.69
N ARG A 255 -5.35 -5.09 20.08
CA ARG A 255 -4.96 -5.25 21.49
C ARG A 255 -4.42 -3.95 22.10
N GLU A 256 -3.67 -3.17 21.33
CA GLU A 256 -3.21 -1.85 21.82
C GLU A 256 -4.41 -0.91 22.01
N LEU A 257 -5.39 -0.94 21.11
CA LEU A 257 -6.66 -0.23 21.29
C LEU A 257 -7.37 -0.63 22.59
N GLU A 258 -7.48 -1.95 22.83
CA GLU A 258 -8.09 -2.49 24.05
C GLU A 258 -7.38 -2.00 25.33
N LYS A 259 -6.05 -2.08 25.35
CA LYS A 259 -5.25 -1.63 26.51
C LYS A 259 -5.43 -0.13 26.79
N ALA A 260 -5.45 0.69 25.75
CA ALA A 260 -5.57 2.14 25.88
C ALA A 260 -6.87 2.57 26.59
N PHE A 261 -7.97 1.87 26.32
CA PHE A 261 -9.27 2.19 26.92
C PHE A 261 -9.61 1.35 28.18
N LYS A 262 -8.69 0.48 28.62
CA LYS A 262 -8.83 -0.27 29.87
C LYS A 262 -8.31 0.51 31.07
N ASN A 263 -7.35 1.40 30.84
CA ASN A 263 -6.62 2.13 31.89
C ASN A 263 -7.07 3.61 31.99
N GLY A 264 -8.08 4.03 31.28
CA GLY A 264 -8.74 5.33 31.36
C GLY A 264 -10.24 5.19 31.70
#